data_ce9ea26f9d3da34ce96beaaeec64f593
#
_entry.id   ce9ea26f9d3da34ce96beaaeec64f593
#
_cell.length_a   1.000
_cell.length_b   1.000
_cell.length_c   1.000
_cell.angle_alpha   90.00
_cell.angle_beta   90.00
_cell.angle_gamma   90.00
#
_symmetry.space_group_name_H-M   'P 1'
#
loop_
_entity.id
_entity.type
_entity.pdbx_description
1 polymer ?
#
loop_
_entity_poly.entity_id
_entity_poly.type
_entity_poly.pdbx_seq_one_letter_code
_entity_poly.pdbx_strand_id
1 'polypeptide(L)'
;MDKKLLFQPIQIGKLKLRNRMVFPPMNTNYSNTDGSPMELMMDYYARRAKGGAGLVVVESTTIDPTSRNHGAQSQFSDTSYIPLYSKLVDKIHRYGAKAAIELTHFGADGTVSSGGEEPAPSDVTSRGAQYSVHAMTIDDIHAMQEQYVQAVVNAKSAGFDAVTFHAAHGNIMPEFFSTLYNKRTDWYGGSLENRVRFAREIVEMARKAVGPAFPLIMRISGDEYIEGGRTLDETVEICRILEKAGIDCFDVSGGIQASYIFSIAPYNLPGLHGFMMPSAKAIKEAVNVPVIGVGGVRDPELAEKFLEEGYADMIALGRSFIADPDFGVKAMEGRSADIRPCLTCGNCFNEICCDRILTCTVNPETGREDDFKGIEEAKEKKKVLVVGGGAAGMESARVLALRGHKVTLLEKNDHIGGSVSAAGVP
;
A
#
# COMPACT_ATOMS: atom_id res chain seq x y z
N MET A 1 32.07 -6.40 -5.72
CA MET A 1 31.15 -5.96 -4.66
C MET A 1 29.82 -6.67 -4.88
N ASP A 2 29.43 -7.56 -3.98
CA ASP A 2 28.14 -8.22 -4.08
C ASP A 2 27.06 -7.14 -4.01
N LYS A 3 26.14 -7.16 -4.99
CA LYS A 3 25.01 -6.23 -4.98
C LYS A 3 24.16 -6.54 -3.75
N LYS A 4 23.82 -5.51 -2.97
CA LYS A 4 22.85 -5.60 -1.86
C LYS A 4 21.60 -6.38 -2.29
N LEU A 5 21.02 -7.20 -1.41
CA LEU A 5 19.83 -8.03 -1.70
C LEU A 5 18.66 -7.18 -2.19
N LEU A 6 18.50 -5.99 -1.62
CA LEU A 6 17.42 -5.05 -1.98
C LEU A 6 17.35 -4.75 -3.49
N PHE A 7 18.52 -4.77 -4.17
CA PHE A 7 18.64 -4.46 -5.61
C PHE A 7 18.73 -5.69 -6.50
N GLN A 8 18.68 -6.89 -5.92
CA GLN A 8 18.69 -8.13 -6.68
C GLN A 8 17.29 -8.46 -7.20
N PRO A 9 17.17 -9.05 -8.39
CA PRO A 9 15.89 -9.51 -8.90
C PRO A 9 15.29 -10.60 -8.00
N ILE A 10 13.96 -10.71 -8.02
CA ILE A 10 13.23 -11.75 -7.33
C ILE A 10 12.04 -12.19 -8.20
N GLN A 11 11.41 -13.31 -7.87
CA GLN A 11 10.31 -13.87 -8.61
C GLN A 11 9.11 -14.15 -7.70
N ILE A 12 7.90 -13.76 -8.14
CA ILE A 12 6.61 -14.13 -7.54
C ILE A 12 5.90 -15.04 -8.55
N GLY A 13 5.72 -16.33 -8.24
CA GLY A 13 5.24 -17.30 -9.23
C GLY A 13 6.10 -17.24 -10.49
N LYS A 14 5.54 -16.82 -11.64
CA LYS A 14 6.27 -16.61 -12.89
C LYS A 14 6.67 -15.16 -13.17
N LEU A 15 6.27 -14.23 -12.34
CA LEU A 15 6.55 -12.81 -12.47
C LEU A 15 7.95 -12.47 -11.96
N LYS A 16 8.82 -11.94 -12.82
CA LYS A 16 10.15 -11.46 -12.45
C LYS A 16 10.12 -9.98 -12.13
N LEU A 17 10.60 -9.63 -10.94
CA LEU A 17 10.81 -8.25 -10.49
C LEU A 17 12.28 -7.89 -10.61
N ARG A 18 12.57 -6.63 -10.99
CA ARG A 18 13.94 -6.13 -11.18
C ARG A 18 14.73 -5.94 -9.86
N ASN A 19 14.02 -5.80 -8.74
CA ASN A 19 14.55 -5.63 -7.40
C ASN A 19 13.48 -6.03 -6.35
N ARG A 20 13.83 -5.93 -5.06
CA ARG A 20 12.99 -6.34 -3.93
C ARG A 20 12.24 -5.17 -3.26
N MET A 21 12.17 -4.00 -3.92
CA MET A 21 11.44 -2.84 -3.42
C MET A 21 10.01 -2.82 -3.96
N VAL A 22 9.05 -2.83 -3.04
CA VAL A 22 7.62 -2.77 -3.36
C VAL A 22 7.05 -1.43 -2.93
N PHE A 23 6.35 -0.72 -3.82
CA PHE A 23 5.46 0.35 -3.42
C PHE A 23 4.11 -0.26 -3.11
N PRO A 24 3.71 -0.36 -1.82
CA PRO A 24 2.49 -1.02 -1.39
C PRO A 24 1.24 -0.18 -1.71
N PRO A 25 0.04 -0.76 -1.65
CA PRO A 25 -1.21 -0.03 -1.87
C PRO A 25 -1.39 1.03 -0.78
N MET A 26 -1.51 2.28 -1.23
CA MET A 26 -1.67 3.47 -0.37
C MET A 26 -2.80 4.31 -0.94
N ASN A 27 -3.91 4.43 -0.22
CA ASN A 27 -5.06 5.23 -0.65
C ASN A 27 -4.64 6.68 -0.92
N THR A 28 -5.15 7.26 -1.98
CA THR A 28 -4.76 8.59 -2.46
C THR A 28 -5.90 9.58 -2.56
N ASN A 29 -7.13 9.11 -2.75
CA ASN A 29 -8.29 9.91 -3.16
C ASN A 29 -8.06 10.61 -4.52
N TYR A 30 -7.30 10.00 -5.44
CA TYR A 30 -7.05 10.49 -6.79
C TYR A 30 -7.95 9.80 -7.84
N SER A 31 -9.10 9.28 -7.42
CA SER A 31 -10.14 8.79 -8.32
C SER A 31 -11.21 9.84 -8.56
N ASN A 32 -11.89 9.74 -9.69
CA ASN A 32 -13.14 10.45 -9.92
C ASN A 32 -14.23 9.96 -8.96
N THR A 33 -15.34 10.66 -8.92
CA THR A 33 -16.49 10.29 -8.06
C THR A 33 -17.13 8.95 -8.45
N ASP A 34 -16.94 8.49 -9.69
CA ASP A 34 -17.32 7.16 -10.15
C ASP A 34 -16.29 6.08 -9.83
N GLY A 35 -15.19 6.43 -9.17
CA GLY A 35 -14.10 5.54 -8.80
C GLY A 35 -13.11 5.24 -9.91
N SER A 36 -13.23 5.85 -11.09
CA SER A 36 -12.26 5.71 -12.17
C SER A 36 -10.97 6.46 -11.86
N PRO A 37 -9.78 5.93 -12.26
CA PRO A 37 -8.51 6.57 -11.97
C PRO A 37 -8.36 7.90 -12.73
N MET A 38 -8.03 8.98 -12.02
CA MET A 38 -7.66 10.26 -12.61
C MET A 38 -6.25 10.21 -13.23
N GLU A 39 -5.95 11.15 -14.12
CA GLU A 39 -4.59 11.29 -14.67
C GLU A 39 -3.54 11.51 -13.56
N LEU A 40 -3.90 12.26 -12.52
CA LEU A 40 -3.07 12.47 -11.33
C LEU A 40 -2.68 11.15 -10.65
N MET A 41 -3.62 10.20 -10.51
CA MET A 41 -3.33 8.87 -9.98
C MET A 41 -2.32 8.12 -10.86
N MET A 42 -2.50 8.18 -12.17
CA MET A 42 -1.61 7.51 -13.13
C MET A 42 -0.18 8.07 -13.04
N ASP A 43 -0.04 9.40 -12.93
CA ASP A 43 1.27 10.05 -12.80
C ASP A 43 1.90 9.79 -11.43
N TYR A 44 1.11 9.74 -10.38
CA TYR A 44 1.56 9.36 -9.04
C TYR A 44 2.22 7.97 -9.03
N TYR A 45 1.58 6.94 -9.58
CA TYR A 45 2.14 5.58 -9.61
C TYR A 45 3.33 5.49 -10.57
N ALA A 46 3.25 6.12 -11.74
CA ALA A 46 4.37 6.20 -12.69
C ALA A 46 5.61 6.85 -12.07
N ARG A 47 5.42 7.86 -11.22
CA ARG A 47 6.52 8.55 -10.53
C ARG A 47 7.26 7.63 -9.56
N ARG A 48 6.56 6.72 -8.86
CA ARG A 48 7.18 5.71 -7.96
C ARG A 48 7.89 4.62 -8.77
N ALA A 49 7.32 4.21 -9.90
CA ALA A 49 7.96 3.30 -10.84
C ALA A 49 9.28 3.88 -11.38
N LYS A 50 9.27 5.16 -11.81
CA LYS A 50 10.47 5.92 -12.24
C LYS A 50 11.50 6.00 -11.11
N GLY A 51 11.05 6.17 -9.88
CA GLY A 51 11.89 6.27 -8.69
C GLY A 51 12.50 4.96 -8.20
N GLY A 52 12.28 3.86 -8.90
CA GLY A 52 13.03 2.62 -8.68
C GLY A 52 12.25 1.47 -8.03
N ALA A 53 10.95 1.60 -7.76
CA ALA A 53 10.16 0.46 -7.28
C ALA A 53 10.20 -0.70 -8.28
N GLY A 54 10.36 -1.94 -7.79
CA GLY A 54 10.31 -3.15 -8.61
C GLY A 54 8.87 -3.58 -8.91
N LEU A 55 8.01 -3.48 -7.89
CA LEU A 55 6.57 -3.68 -7.96
C LEU A 55 5.85 -2.44 -7.44
N VAL A 56 4.85 -1.99 -8.17
CA VAL A 56 3.93 -0.92 -7.78
C VAL A 56 2.54 -1.53 -7.61
N VAL A 57 2.00 -1.48 -6.40
CA VAL A 57 0.65 -1.95 -6.11
C VAL A 57 -0.29 -0.75 -6.05
N VAL A 58 -1.27 -0.71 -6.93
CA VAL A 58 -2.31 0.30 -6.93
C VAL A 58 -3.18 0.14 -5.70
N GLU A 59 -3.62 1.25 -5.15
CA GLU A 59 -4.38 1.34 -3.90
C GLU A 59 -5.59 0.42 -3.82
N SER A 60 -6.10 0.29 -2.60
CA SER A 60 -7.29 -0.48 -2.29
C SER A 60 -8.45 -0.06 -3.22
N THR A 61 -8.84 -0.96 -4.12
CA THR A 61 -9.80 -0.75 -5.20
C THR A 61 -10.99 -1.65 -4.98
N THR A 62 -12.16 -1.04 -4.78
CA THR A 62 -13.37 -1.83 -4.50
C THR A 62 -13.87 -2.60 -5.72
N ILE A 63 -14.36 -3.80 -5.46
CA ILE A 63 -15.00 -4.66 -6.47
C ILE A 63 -16.50 -4.40 -6.60
N ASP A 64 -17.06 -3.62 -5.67
CA ASP A 64 -18.48 -3.29 -5.59
C ASP A 64 -18.67 -1.76 -5.46
N PRO A 65 -19.47 -1.12 -6.33
CA PRO A 65 -19.70 0.32 -6.30
C PRO A 65 -20.36 0.81 -5.01
N THR A 66 -21.00 -0.07 -4.27
CA THR A 66 -21.69 0.27 -3.02
C THR A 66 -20.75 0.20 -1.80
N SER A 67 -19.63 -0.52 -1.91
CA SER A 67 -18.65 -0.70 -0.85
C SER A 67 -17.54 0.35 -0.94
N ARG A 68 -17.64 1.43 -0.18
CA ARG A 68 -16.69 2.55 -0.21
C ARG A 68 -16.24 2.96 1.18
N ASN A 69 -15.00 3.40 1.28
CA ASN A 69 -14.42 3.99 2.48
C ASN A 69 -14.23 5.51 2.38
N HIS A 70 -14.22 6.03 1.14
CA HIS A 70 -14.03 7.45 0.83
C HIS A 70 -14.86 7.84 -0.39
N GLY A 71 -15.20 9.12 -0.51
CA GLY A 71 -15.96 9.64 -1.64
C GLY A 71 -15.28 9.45 -3.01
N ALA A 72 -13.94 9.46 -3.03
CA ALA A 72 -13.11 9.20 -4.21
C ALA A 72 -12.43 7.81 -4.15
N GLN A 73 -13.11 6.79 -3.64
CA GLN A 73 -12.61 5.43 -3.57
C GLN A 73 -12.43 4.84 -4.96
N SER A 74 -11.25 4.29 -5.24
CA SER A 74 -10.95 3.56 -6.47
C SER A 74 -11.87 2.35 -6.62
N GLN A 75 -12.30 2.06 -7.87
CA GLN A 75 -13.28 1.03 -8.18
C GLN A 75 -12.88 0.24 -9.41
N PHE A 76 -13.17 -1.06 -9.41
CA PHE A 76 -12.99 -1.96 -10.56
C PHE A 76 -14.10 -3.02 -10.64
N SER A 77 -15.34 -2.58 -10.50
CA SER A 77 -16.53 -3.45 -10.43
C SER A 77 -16.93 -4.07 -11.77
N ASP A 78 -16.55 -3.45 -12.89
CA ASP A 78 -16.93 -3.92 -14.23
C ASP A 78 -15.87 -3.63 -15.30
N THR A 79 -16.15 -4.04 -16.54
CA THR A 79 -15.20 -3.94 -17.67
C THR A 79 -15.01 -2.52 -18.21
N SER A 80 -15.87 -1.56 -17.89
CA SER A 80 -15.77 -0.17 -18.37
C SER A 80 -14.52 0.52 -17.83
N TYR A 81 -13.99 0.08 -16.70
CA TYR A 81 -12.76 0.60 -16.08
C TYR A 81 -11.47 0.11 -16.77
N ILE A 82 -11.52 -0.99 -17.54
CA ILE A 82 -10.33 -1.61 -18.16
C ILE A 82 -9.51 -0.60 -18.97
N PRO A 83 -10.09 0.24 -19.85
CA PRO A 83 -9.28 1.16 -20.68
C PRO A 83 -8.47 2.18 -19.86
N LEU A 84 -9.00 2.66 -18.73
CA LEU A 84 -8.32 3.64 -17.88
C LEU A 84 -7.22 2.97 -17.04
N TYR A 85 -7.50 1.80 -16.47
CA TYR A 85 -6.47 1.03 -15.77
C TYR A 85 -5.37 0.52 -16.70
N SER A 86 -5.68 0.20 -17.97
CA SER A 86 -4.64 -0.11 -18.97
C SER A 86 -3.67 1.06 -19.18
N LYS A 87 -4.18 2.31 -19.27
CA LYS A 87 -3.31 3.50 -19.36
C LYS A 87 -2.44 3.68 -18.12
N LEU A 88 -2.98 3.43 -16.92
CA LEU A 88 -2.23 3.48 -15.67
C LEU A 88 -1.10 2.45 -15.68
N VAL A 89 -1.41 1.20 -16.05
CA VAL A 89 -0.44 0.12 -16.15
C VAL A 89 0.67 0.45 -17.15
N ASP A 90 0.31 0.95 -18.33
CA ASP A 90 1.27 1.38 -19.35
C ASP A 90 2.23 2.45 -18.84
N LYS A 91 1.72 3.43 -18.06
CA LYS A 91 2.57 4.47 -17.46
C LYS A 91 3.56 3.87 -16.44
N ILE A 92 3.16 2.89 -15.64
CA ILE A 92 4.05 2.18 -14.71
C ILE A 92 5.11 1.39 -15.49
N HIS A 93 4.69 0.61 -16.48
CA HIS A 93 5.57 -0.24 -17.28
C HIS A 93 6.62 0.53 -18.05
N ARG A 94 6.36 1.77 -18.51
CA ARG A 94 7.35 2.64 -19.17
C ARG A 94 8.64 2.83 -18.37
N TYR A 95 8.56 2.70 -17.05
CA TYR A 95 9.73 2.83 -16.15
C TYR A 95 10.25 1.46 -15.67
N GLY A 96 9.80 0.37 -16.26
CA GLY A 96 10.31 -1.00 -16.00
C GLY A 96 9.89 -1.59 -14.65
N ALA A 97 8.96 -0.98 -13.93
CA ALA A 97 8.32 -1.59 -12.77
C ALA A 97 7.20 -2.53 -13.22
N LYS A 98 6.85 -3.49 -12.37
CA LYS A 98 5.67 -4.33 -12.49
C LYS A 98 4.49 -3.70 -11.78
N ALA A 99 3.28 -3.93 -12.27
CA ALA A 99 2.04 -3.36 -11.75
C ALA A 99 1.13 -4.44 -11.16
N ALA A 100 0.67 -4.24 -9.94
CA ALA A 100 -0.42 -4.99 -9.33
C ALA A 100 -1.53 -4.04 -8.87
N ILE A 101 -2.71 -4.55 -8.57
CA ILE A 101 -3.83 -3.80 -8.02
C ILE A 101 -4.38 -4.52 -6.79
N GLU A 102 -4.68 -3.78 -5.72
CA GLU A 102 -5.29 -4.36 -4.52
C GLU A 102 -6.81 -4.34 -4.66
N LEU A 103 -7.42 -5.53 -4.64
CA LEU A 103 -8.87 -5.72 -4.73
C LEU A 103 -9.47 -5.89 -3.33
N THR A 104 -10.54 -5.15 -3.04
CA THR A 104 -11.17 -5.12 -1.73
C THR A 104 -12.69 -5.06 -1.81
N HIS A 105 -13.32 -5.44 -0.71
CA HIS A 105 -14.66 -5.05 -0.29
C HIS A 105 -14.56 -4.70 1.20
N PHE A 106 -15.08 -3.55 1.59
CA PHE A 106 -14.83 -3.01 2.94
C PHE A 106 -15.62 -3.74 4.04
N GLY A 107 -16.66 -4.51 3.69
CA GLY A 107 -17.45 -5.23 4.68
C GLY A 107 -18.08 -4.28 5.71
N ALA A 108 -18.13 -4.70 6.97
CA ALA A 108 -18.65 -3.91 8.08
C ALA A 108 -17.91 -2.59 8.35
N ASP A 109 -16.69 -2.44 7.81
CA ASP A 109 -15.88 -1.23 7.97
C ASP A 109 -16.11 -0.19 6.84
N GLY A 110 -17.05 -0.42 5.92
CA GLY A 110 -17.50 0.57 4.94
C GLY A 110 -18.01 1.84 5.63
N THR A 111 -17.54 3.01 5.17
CA THR A 111 -17.90 4.31 5.79
C THR A 111 -18.78 5.17 4.92
N VAL A 112 -18.93 4.84 3.64
CA VAL A 112 -19.80 5.53 2.68
C VAL A 112 -20.87 4.56 2.23
N SER A 113 -21.99 4.53 2.94
CA SER A 113 -23.12 3.68 2.56
C SER A 113 -23.86 4.24 1.36
N SER A 114 -24.28 3.36 0.47
CA SER A 114 -25.26 3.65 -0.58
C SER A 114 -26.70 3.74 -0.06
N GLY A 115 -26.88 3.83 1.26
CA GLY A 115 -28.19 3.92 1.93
C GLY A 115 -28.75 2.56 2.40
N GLY A 116 -27.91 1.53 2.43
CA GLY A 116 -28.23 0.18 2.92
C GLY A 116 -27.45 -0.23 4.17
N GLU A 117 -27.59 -1.49 4.53
CA GLU A 117 -26.78 -2.16 5.53
C GLU A 117 -25.53 -2.74 4.87
N GLU A 118 -24.36 -2.63 5.52
CA GLU A 118 -23.13 -3.20 4.98
C GLU A 118 -23.09 -4.72 5.17
N PRO A 119 -22.67 -5.51 4.16
CA PRO A 119 -22.56 -6.96 4.30
C PRO A 119 -21.42 -7.34 5.23
N ALA A 120 -21.68 -8.29 6.12
CA ALA A 120 -20.71 -8.81 7.09
C ALA A 120 -20.85 -10.33 7.24
N PRO A 121 -19.87 -11.03 7.80
CA PRO A 121 -20.01 -12.46 8.09
C PRO A 121 -21.17 -12.75 9.04
N SER A 122 -21.44 -11.85 9.98
CA SER A 122 -22.49 -11.96 11.02
C SER A 122 -23.03 -10.58 11.37
N ASP A 123 -24.16 -10.51 12.07
CA ASP A 123 -24.75 -9.27 12.58
C ASP A 123 -23.94 -8.69 13.75
N VAL A 124 -22.64 -8.50 13.51
CA VAL A 124 -21.70 -7.96 14.48
C VAL A 124 -21.07 -6.72 13.88
N THR A 125 -21.42 -5.56 14.41
CA THR A 125 -20.83 -4.30 14.00
C THR A 125 -19.37 -4.22 14.42
N SER A 126 -18.51 -3.76 13.53
CA SER A 126 -17.16 -3.34 13.86
C SER A 126 -17.19 -2.21 14.90
N ARG A 127 -16.18 -2.12 15.77
CA ARG A 127 -16.07 -1.02 16.75
C ARG A 127 -15.92 0.37 16.11
N GLY A 128 -15.65 0.43 14.81
CA GLY A 128 -15.57 1.66 14.02
C GLY A 128 -16.73 1.84 13.04
N ALA A 129 -17.69 0.90 12.98
CA ALA A 129 -18.76 0.94 12.01
C ALA A 129 -19.65 2.17 12.20
N GLN A 130 -19.89 2.89 11.13
CA GLN A 130 -20.81 4.04 11.11
C GLN A 130 -22.22 3.65 10.68
N TYR A 131 -22.40 2.42 10.18
CA TYR A 131 -23.65 1.90 9.63
C TYR A 131 -24.03 0.57 10.24
N SER A 132 -25.29 0.19 10.12
CA SER A 132 -25.77 -1.16 10.44
C SER A 132 -25.20 -2.17 9.46
N VAL A 133 -25.02 -3.38 9.92
CA VAL A 133 -24.55 -4.50 9.11
C VAL A 133 -25.63 -5.56 9.01
N HIS A 134 -25.58 -6.35 7.94
CA HIS A 134 -26.42 -7.55 7.83
C HIS A 134 -25.54 -8.79 7.63
N ALA A 135 -25.91 -9.89 8.27
CA ALA A 135 -25.24 -11.17 8.05
C ALA A 135 -25.52 -11.67 6.63
N MET A 136 -24.45 -11.87 5.85
CA MET A 136 -24.56 -12.42 4.50
C MET A 136 -25.25 -13.79 4.51
N THR A 137 -26.17 -13.98 3.57
CA THR A 137 -26.66 -15.32 3.23
C THR A 137 -25.58 -16.11 2.46
N ILE A 138 -25.80 -17.39 2.24
CA ILE A 138 -24.89 -18.21 1.39
C ILE A 138 -24.88 -17.68 -0.05
N ASP A 139 -26.01 -17.23 -0.56
CA ASP A 139 -26.12 -16.67 -1.92
C ASP A 139 -25.34 -15.33 -2.02
N ASP A 140 -25.38 -14.46 -1.00
CA ASP A 140 -24.58 -13.23 -0.95
C ASP A 140 -23.08 -13.55 -0.94
N ILE A 141 -22.65 -14.58 -0.19
CA ILE A 141 -21.27 -15.03 -0.15
C ILE A 141 -20.83 -15.48 -1.54
N HIS A 142 -21.61 -16.31 -2.22
CA HIS A 142 -21.27 -16.78 -3.57
C HIS A 142 -21.25 -15.63 -4.58
N ALA A 143 -22.21 -14.71 -4.52
CA ALA A 143 -22.23 -13.55 -5.40
C ALA A 143 -20.97 -12.66 -5.21
N MET A 144 -20.57 -12.42 -3.98
CA MET A 144 -19.36 -11.65 -3.68
C MET A 144 -18.08 -12.37 -4.12
N GLN A 145 -18.04 -13.70 -4.00
CA GLN A 145 -16.92 -14.50 -4.53
C GLN A 145 -16.79 -14.34 -6.05
N GLU A 146 -17.92 -14.37 -6.78
CA GLU A 146 -17.94 -14.14 -8.23
C GLU A 146 -17.49 -12.73 -8.60
N GLN A 147 -17.88 -11.69 -7.82
CA GLN A 147 -17.41 -10.31 -8.02
C GLN A 147 -15.89 -10.22 -7.88
N TYR A 148 -15.29 -10.85 -6.86
CA TYR A 148 -13.83 -10.91 -6.71
C TYR A 148 -13.16 -11.56 -7.92
N VAL A 149 -13.67 -12.70 -8.39
CA VAL A 149 -13.12 -13.40 -9.55
C VAL A 149 -13.22 -12.56 -10.82
N GLN A 150 -14.35 -11.89 -11.02
CA GLN A 150 -14.53 -10.99 -12.17
C GLN A 150 -13.54 -9.82 -12.13
N ALA A 151 -13.33 -9.21 -10.95
CA ALA A 151 -12.35 -8.15 -10.78
C ALA A 151 -10.90 -8.62 -11.07
N VAL A 152 -10.55 -9.85 -10.68
CA VAL A 152 -9.25 -10.46 -11.05
C VAL A 152 -9.10 -10.62 -12.56
N VAL A 153 -10.14 -11.07 -13.26
CA VAL A 153 -10.16 -11.23 -14.73
C VAL A 153 -10.05 -9.85 -15.41
N ASN A 154 -10.76 -8.85 -14.89
CA ASN A 154 -10.69 -7.46 -15.39
C ASN A 154 -9.27 -6.87 -15.20
N ALA A 155 -8.65 -7.09 -14.05
CA ALA A 155 -7.28 -6.64 -13.78
C ALA A 155 -6.27 -7.27 -14.75
N LYS A 156 -6.36 -8.57 -14.98
CA LYS A 156 -5.53 -9.24 -15.99
C LYS A 156 -5.78 -8.68 -17.40
N SER A 157 -7.03 -8.39 -17.75
CA SER A 157 -7.39 -7.81 -19.05
C SER A 157 -6.90 -6.37 -19.22
N ALA A 158 -6.82 -5.62 -18.13
CA ALA A 158 -6.23 -4.27 -18.09
C ALA A 158 -4.69 -4.28 -18.20
N GLY A 159 -4.05 -5.45 -18.15
CA GLY A 159 -2.59 -5.58 -18.30
C GLY A 159 -1.81 -5.57 -16.99
N PHE A 160 -2.47 -5.61 -15.83
CA PHE A 160 -1.75 -5.81 -14.57
C PHE A 160 -0.97 -7.12 -14.59
N ASP A 161 0.22 -7.10 -13.97
CA ASP A 161 1.10 -8.28 -13.87
C ASP A 161 0.68 -9.23 -12.74
N ALA A 162 -0.05 -8.73 -11.75
CA ALA A 162 -0.57 -9.48 -10.60
C ALA A 162 -1.79 -8.79 -9.98
N VAL A 163 -2.50 -9.49 -9.11
CA VAL A 163 -3.48 -8.89 -8.20
C VAL A 163 -3.08 -9.13 -6.76
N THR A 164 -3.52 -8.24 -5.88
CA THR A 164 -3.41 -8.39 -4.41
C THR A 164 -4.82 -8.45 -3.85
N PHE A 165 -5.15 -9.49 -3.10
CA PHE A 165 -6.37 -9.55 -2.30
C PHE A 165 -6.15 -8.86 -0.97
N HIS A 166 -7.06 -7.97 -0.59
CA HIS A 166 -6.98 -7.27 0.68
C HIS A 166 -7.61 -8.09 1.80
N ALA A 167 -6.78 -8.86 2.50
CA ALA A 167 -7.16 -9.68 3.66
C ALA A 167 -6.56 -9.14 4.96
N ALA A 168 -6.44 -7.80 5.06
CA ALA A 168 -5.88 -7.09 6.21
C ALA A 168 -6.80 -5.95 6.66
N HIS A 169 -6.55 -5.39 7.83
CA HIS A 169 -7.08 -4.12 8.34
C HIS A 169 -8.60 -4.07 8.63
N GLY A 170 -9.31 -5.20 8.64
CA GLY A 170 -10.72 -5.26 9.01
C GLY A 170 -11.71 -5.31 7.84
N ASN A 171 -11.24 -5.42 6.59
CA ASN A 171 -12.12 -5.58 5.44
C ASN A 171 -12.82 -6.96 5.43
N ILE A 172 -13.72 -7.21 4.48
CA ILE A 172 -14.59 -8.40 4.47
C ILE A 172 -13.83 -9.73 4.63
N MET A 173 -12.68 -9.92 3.95
CA MET A 173 -11.94 -11.19 4.05
C MET A 173 -11.41 -11.46 5.47
N PRO A 174 -10.69 -10.53 6.14
CA PRO A 174 -10.27 -10.74 7.52
C PRO A 174 -11.43 -10.79 8.51
N GLU A 175 -12.59 -10.18 8.23
CA GLU A 175 -13.77 -10.35 9.06
C GLU A 175 -14.24 -11.81 9.08
N PHE A 176 -14.17 -12.51 7.94
CA PHE A 176 -14.44 -13.95 7.90
C PHE A 176 -13.42 -14.76 8.74
N PHE A 177 -12.16 -14.37 8.76
CA PHE A 177 -11.12 -15.07 9.52
C PHE A 177 -11.28 -14.89 11.04
N SER A 178 -11.71 -13.72 11.47
CA SER A 178 -11.70 -13.31 12.87
C SER A 178 -12.91 -13.82 13.64
N THR A 179 -12.66 -14.42 14.80
CA THR A 179 -13.74 -14.82 15.73
C THR A 179 -14.43 -13.62 16.40
N LEU A 180 -13.88 -12.41 16.28
CA LEU A 180 -14.52 -11.18 16.73
C LEU A 180 -15.75 -10.86 15.89
N TYR A 181 -15.66 -11.04 14.57
CA TYR A 181 -16.69 -10.67 13.60
C TYR A 181 -17.51 -11.86 13.10
N ASN A 182 -16.86 -13.02 12.91
CA ASN A 182 -17.50 -14.22 12.38
C ASN A 182 -18.08 -15.10 13.50
N LYS A 183 -19.39 -14.99 13.70
CA LYS A 183 -20.19 -15.81 14.65
C LYS A 183 -21.02 -16.87 13.95
N ARG A 184 -20.76 -17.13 12.67
CA ARG A 184 -21.49 -18.12 11.87
C ARG A 184 -21.34 -19.53 12.43
N THR A 185 -22.40 -20.33 12.25
CA THR A 185 -22.44 -21.74 12.61
C THR A 185 -22.57 -22.68 11.41
N ASP A 186 -22.53 -22.11 10.19
CA ASP A 186 -22.54 -22.84 8.92
C ASP A 186 -21.12 -23.12 8.41
N TRP A 187 -21.00 -23.47 7.11
CA TRP A 187 -19.75 -23.83 6.45
C TRP A 187 -18.73 -22.70 6.34
N TYR A 188 -19.09 -21.45 6.67
CA TYR A 188 -18.21 -20.28 6.63
C TYR A 188 -17.84 -19.76 8.03
N GLY A 189 -18.18 -20.50 9.10
CA GLY A 189 -17.88 -20.10 10.47
C GLY A 189 -17.49 -21.25 11.39
N GLY A 190 -17.18 -20.94 12.65
CA GLY A 190 -16.74 -21.88 13.65
C GLY A 190 -15.27 -22.24 13.53
N SER A 191 -14.92 -23.39 12.94
CA SER A 191 -13.52 -23.83 12.81
C SER A 191 -12.69 -22.90 11.93
N LEU A 192 -11.37 -22.89 12.13
CA LEU A 192 -10.45 -22.09 11.30
C LEU A 192 -10.62 -22.43 9.81
N GLU A 193 -10.71 -23.71 9.48
CA GLU A 193 -10.94 -24.19 8.11
C GLU A 193 -12.19 -23.55 7.46
N ASN A 194 -13.28 -23.49 8.20
CA ASN A 194 -14.52 -22.86 7.73
C ASN A 194 -14.39 -21.34 7.64
N ARG A 195 -13.73 -20.68 8.60
CA ARG A 195 -13.52 -19.23 8.57
C ARG A 195 -12.65 -18.79 7.39
N VAL A 196 -11.73 -19.61 6.96
CA VAL A 196 -10.86 -19.36 5.79
C VAL A 196 -11.54 -19.69 4.47
N ARG A 197 -12.62 -20.48 4.48
CA ARG A 197 -13.32 -20.98 3.29
C ARG A 197 -13.68 -19.91 2.29
N PHE A 198 -14.22 -18.77 2.75
CA PHE A 198 -14.60 -17.65 1.88
C PHE A 198 -13.43 -17.20 0.98
N ALA A 199 -12.29 -16.87 1.59
CA ALA A 199 -11.11 -16.42 0.86
C ALA A 199 -10.45 -17.57 0.05
N ARG A 200 -10.42 -18.79 0.58
CA ARG A 200 -9.89 -19.96 -0.12
C ARG A 200 -10.63 -20.20 -1.42
N GLU A 201 -11.95 -20.22 -1.40
CA GLU A 201 -12.76 -20.45 -2.60
C GLU A 201 -12.58 -19.34 -3.64
N ILE A 202 -12.47 -18.06 -3.22
CA ILE A 202 -12.12 -16.95 -4.12
C ILE A 202 -10.76 -17.23 -4.81
N VAL A 203 -9.75 -17.62 -4.05
CA VAL A 203 -8.40 -17.89 -4.59
C VAL A 203 -8.43 -19.06 -5.58
N GLU A 204 -9.11 -20.16 -5.24
CA GLU A 204 -9.25 -21.34 -6.10
C GLU A 204 -9.99 -21.00 -7.42
N MET A 205 -11.09 -20.25 -7.35
CA MET A 205 -11.84 -19.80 -8.52
C MET A 205 -11.04 -18.80 -9.36
N ALA A 206 -10.38 -17.84 -8.73
CA ALA A 206 -9.52 -16.87 -9.42
C ALA A 206 -8.36 -17.58 -10.11
N ARG A 207 -7.70 -18.54 -9.45
CA ARG A 207 -6.63 -19.35 -10.05
C ARG A 207 -7.10 -20.10 -11.28
N LYS A 208 -8.30 -20.69 -11.21
CA LYS A 208 -8.93 -21.36 -12.36
C LYS A 208 -9.19 -20.40 -13.51
N ALA A 209 -9.64 -19.17 -13.22
CA ALA A 209 -9.99 -18.18 -14.24
C ALA A 209 -8.75 -17.56 -14.92
N VAL A 210 -7.67 -17.28 -14.17
CA VAL A 210 -6.50 -16.59 -14.73
C VAL A 210 -5.34 -17.54 -15.08
N GLY A 211 -5.40 -18.79 -14.66
CA GLY A 211 -4.37 -19.81 -14.91
C GLY A 211 -3.13 -19.66 -14.01
N PRO A 212 -2.18 -20.62 -14.10
CA PRO A 212 -1.05 -20.74 -13.15
C PRO A 212 0.07 -19.72 -13.37
N ALA A 213 0.00 -18.91 -14.41
CA ALA A 213 1.07 -17.96 -14.74
C ALA A 213 0.84 -16.55 -14.19
N PHE A 214 -0.40 -16.21 -13.83
CA PHE A 214 -0.77 -14.89 -13.32
C PHE A 214 -0.71 -14.90 -11.79
N PRO A 215 0.19 -14.15 -11.15
CA PRO A 215 0.38 -14.17 -9.70
C PRO A 215 -0.81 -13.63 -8.93
N LEU A 216 -1.17 -14.35 -7.87
CA LEU A 216 -2.14 -13.96 -6.87
C LEU A 216 -1.40 -13.67 -5.56
N ILE A 217 -1.47 -12.42 -5.10
CA ILE A 217 -0.84 -11.96 -3.87
C ILE A 217 -1.93 -11.80 -2.81
N MET A 218 -1.63 -12.11 -1.55
CA MET A 218 -2.54 -11.88 -0.43
C MET A 218 -1.90 -10.91 0.56
N ARG A 219 -2.51 -9.73 0.74
CA ARG A 219 -2.14 -8.84 1.83
C ARG A 219 -2.90 -9.25 3.08
N ILE A 220 -2.17 -9.55 4.16
CA ILE A 220 -2.76 -10.11 5.37
C ILE A 220 -2.21 -9.41 6.63
N SER A 221 -3.07 -9.16 7.62
CA SER A 221 -2.61 -8.76 8.96
C SER A 221 -2.03 -9.95 9.68
N GLY A 222 -0.76 -9.88 10.07
CA GLY A 222 -0.10 -10.94 10.83
C GLY A 222 -0.77 -11.19 12.19
N ASP A 223 -1.21 -10.12 12.85
CA ASP A 223 -1.92 -10.14 14.11
C ASP A 223 -2.95 -9.01 14.13
N GLU A 224 -4.08 -9.18 14.80
CA GLU A 224 -5.10 -8.14 14.96
C GLU A 224 -4.79 -7.17 16.11
N TYR A 225 -3.83 -7.50 16.97
CA TYR A 225 -3.40 -6.70 18.13
C TYR A 225 -4.53 -6.24 19.04
N ILE A 226 -5.53 -7.10 19.25
CA ILE A 226 -6.67 -6.85 20.13
C ILE A 226 -7.07 -8.12 20.86
N GLU A 227 -7.49 -7.98 22.11
CA GLU A 227 -7.95 -9.11 22.92
C GLU A 227 -9.14 -9.84 22.26
N GLY A 228 -9.02 -11.16 22.14
CA GLY A 228 -9.99 -12.02 21.47
C GLY A 228 -9.93 -11.98 19.94
N GLY A 229 -9.01 -11.19 19.38
CA GLY A 229 -8.75 -11.15 17.94
C GLY A 229 -7.89 -12.31 17.46
N ARG A 230 -7.70 -12.36 16.14
CA ARG A 230 -6.87 -13.37 15.49
C ARG A 230 -5.40 -13.14 15.80
N THR A 231 -4.72 -14.21 16.22
CA THR A 231 -3.30 -14.21 16.58
C THR A 231 -2.41 -14.52 15.38
N LEU A 232 -1.10 -14.28 15.55
CA LEU A 232 -0.09 -14.64 14.56
C LEU A 232 -0.10 -16.15 14.25
N ASP A 233 -0.26 -17.01 15.27
CA ASP A 233 -0.28 -18.46 15.06
C ASP A 233 -1.43 -18.90 14.17
N GLU A 234 -2.63 -18.35 14.39
CA GLU A 234 -3.77 -18.60 13.50
C GLU A 234 -3.51 -18.06 12.07
N THR A 235 -2.87 -16.89 11.95
CA THR A 235 -2.52 -16.31 10.64
C THR A 235 -1.54 -17.20 9.88
N VAL A 236 -0.57 -17.80 10.56
CA VAL A 236 0.37 -18.74 9.94
C VAL A 236 -0.39 -19.94 9.33
N GLU A 237 -1.34 -20.50 10.06
CA GLU A 237 -2.16 -21.61 9.52
C GLU A 237 -3.05 -21.16 8.35
N ILE A 238 -3.63 -19.95 8.41
CA ILE A 238 -4.38 -19.36 7.30
C ILE A 238 -3.48 -19.24 6.06
N CYS A 239 -2.25 -18.76 6.20
CA CYS A 239 -1.31 -18.63 5.10
C CYS A 239 -0.99 -20.00 4.46
N ARG A 240 -0.81 -21.06 5.26
CA ARG A 240 -0.61 -22.42 4.75
C ARG A 240 -1.80 -22.94 3.94
N ILE A 241 -3.03 -22.64 4.36
CA ILE A 241 -4.26 -23.02 3.65
C ILE A 241 -4.33 -22.25 2.32
N LEU A 242 -4.08 -20.94 2.33
CA LEU A 242 -4.19 -20.07 1.17
C LEU A 242 -3.05 -20.29 0.15
N GLU A 243 -1.83 -20.64 0.59
CA GLU A 243 -0.75 -21.10 -0.30
C GLU A 243 -1.19 -22.34 -1.09
N LYS A 244 -1.77 -23.34 -0.41
CA LYS A 244 -2.28 -24.55 -1.06
C LYS A 244 -3.42 -24.24 -2.04
N ALA A 245 -4.23 -23.24 -1.76
CA ALA A 245 -5.29 -22.78 -2.65
C ALA A 245 -4.77 -22.04 -3.90
N GLY A 246 -3.53 -21.55 -3.88
CA GLY A 246 -2.88 -20.94 -5.03
C GLY A 246 -2.38 -19.52 -4.86
N ILE A 247 -2.20 -19.02 -3.66
CA ILE A 247 -1.49 -17.74 -3.40
C ILE A 247 0.00 -17.92 -3.71
N ASP A 248 0.56 -16.96 -4.46
CA ASP A 248 1.96 -16.95 -4.90
C ASP A 248 2.86 -16.03 -4.05
N CYS A 249 2.30 -15.19 -3.18
CA CYS A 249 3.05 -14.28 -2.33
C CYS A 249 2.16 -13.73 -1.21
N PHE A 250 2.75 -13.53 0.00
CA PHE A 250 2.07 -12.82 1.08
C PHE A 250 2.69 -11.45 1.31
N ASP A 251 1.86 -10.39 1.45
CA ASP A 251 2.23 -9.04 1.90
C ASP A 251 1.75 -8.87 3.34
N VAL A 252 2.68 -8.90 4.30
CA VAL A 252 2.36 -9.00 5.72
C VAL A 252 2.30 -7.65 6.38
N SER A 253 1.09 -7.23 6.75
CA SER A 253 0.76 -6.03 7.53
C SER A 253 0.30 -6.42 8.94
N GLY A 254 -0.44 -5.56 9.63
CA GLY A 254 -0.96 -5.83 10.97
C GLY A 254 -2.10 -4.92 11.39
N GLY A 255 -2.87 -5.37 12.37
CA GLY A 255 -4.02 -4.67 12.91
C GLY A 255 -5.30 -4.80 12.09
N ILE A 256 -6.36 -4.33 12.71
CA ILE A 256 -7.71 -4.15 12.13
C ILE A 256 -8.18 -2.74 12.45
N GLN A 257 -9.38 -2.33 12.02
CA GLN A 257 -9.89 -0.98 12.27
C GLN A 257 -9.89 -0.62 13.78
N ALA A 258 -10.29 -1.55 14.65
CA ALA A 258 -10.31 -1.33 16.10
C ALA A 258 -8.89 -1.19 16.74
N SER A 259 -7.86 -1.66 16.06
CA SER A 259 -6.44 -1.59 16.44
C SER A 259 -5.58 -0.84 15.41
N TYR A 260 -6.19 0.04 14.63
CA TYR A 260 -5.60 0.67 13.45
C TYR A 260 -4.31 1.45 13.74
N ILE A 261 -4.16 1.93 14.98
CA ILE A 261 -2.93 2.58 15.44
C ILE A 261 -1.69 1.72 15.19
N PHE A 262 -1.79 0.41 15.28
CA PHE A 262 -0.67 -0.49 15.01
C PHE A 262 -0.34 -0.60 13.52
N SER A 263 -1.33 -0.39 12.62
CA SER A 263 -1.10 -0.36 11.16
C SER A 263 -0.38 0.92 10.70
N ILE A 264 -0.65 2.04 11.36
CA ILE A 264 -0.10 3.36 11.03
C ILE A 264 0.86 3.90 12.10
N ALA A 265 1.18 3.10 13.11
CA ALA A 265 1.90 3.49 14.31
C ALA A 265 3.02 4.51 14.07
N PRO A 266 3.29 5.38 15.03
CA PRO A 266 4.33 6.37 14.95
C PRO A 266 5.70 5.68 15.01
N TYR A 267 6.16 5.16 13.87
CA TYR A 267 7.47 4.52 13.72
C TYR A 267 8.66 5.46 13.91
N ASN A 268 8.41 6.68 14.40
CA ASN A 268 9.42 7.59 14.91
C ASN A 268 9.88 7.23 16.33
N LEU A 269 9.13 6.37 17.03
CA LEU A 269 9.53 5.90 18.35
C LEU A 269 10.60 4.82 18.25
N PRO A 270 11.62 4.84 19.13
CA PRO A 270 12.62 3.79 19.22
C PRO A 270 11.96 2.42 19.40
N GLY A 271 12.43 1.43 18.65
CA GLY A 271 11.92 0.05 18.72
C GLY A 271 10.69 -0.26 17.87
N LEU A 272 10.04 0.74 17.25
CA LEU A 272 8.89 0.49 16.37
C LEU A 272 9.25 0.36 14.88
N HIS A 273 10.50 0.63 14.50
CA HIS A 273 10.97 0.39 13.15
C HIS A 273 11.00 -1.12 12.86
N GLY A 274 10.24 -1.54 11.86
CA GLY A 274 10.10 -2.96 11.56
C GLY A 274 9.15 -3.70 12.51
N PHE A 275 8.24 -3.01 13.20
CA PHE A 275 7.32 -3.61 14.19
C PHE A 275 6.58 -4.86 13.67
N MET A 276 6.23 -4.91 12.38
CA MET A 276 5.53 -6.04 11.77
C MET A 276 6.48 -7.10 11.17
N MET A 277 7.79 -6.85 11.12
CA MET A 277 8.75 -7.79 10.55
C MET A 277 8.79 -9.15 11.24
N PRO A 278 8.65 -9.27 12.58
CA PRO A 278 8.54 -10.57 13.23
C PRO A 278 7.38 -11.42 12.69
N SER A 279 6.22 -10.80 12.41
CA SER A 279 5.09 -11.50 11.80
C SER A 279 5.38 -11.94 10.36
N ALA A 280 6.05 -11.10 9.58
CA ALA A 280 6.49 -11.46 8.23
C ALA A 280 7.47 -12.66 8.27
N LYS A 281 8.41 -12.66 9.23
CA LYS A 281 9.35 -13.77 9.42
C LYS A 281 8.66 -15.09 9.77
N ALA A 282 7.73 -15.06 10.72
CA ALA A 282 7.00 -16.27 11.13
C ALA A 282 6.20 -16.87 9.96
N ILE A 283 5.54 -16.01 9.15
CA ILE A 283 4.83 -16.46 7.96
C ILE A 283 5.82 -17.01 6.92
N LYS A 284 6.94 -16.32 6.67
CA LYS A 284 7.96 -16.76 5.72
C LYS A 284 8.55 -18.13 6.08
N GLU A 285 8.76 -18.40 7.35
CA GLU A 285 9.25 -19.69 7.84
C GLU A 285 8.22 -20.82 7.66
N ALA A 286 6.94 -20.48 7.48
CA ALA A 286 5.83 -21.41 7.41
C ALA A 286 5.32 -21.72 5.98
N VAL A 287 5.68 -20.88 4.98
CA VAL A 287 5.25 -21.01 3.60
C VAL A 287 6.44 -21.14 2.65
N ASN A 288 6.20 -21.61 1.40
CA ASN A 288 7.25 -21.77 0.38
C ASN A 288 7.24 -20.64 -0.67
N VAL A 289 6.26 -19.74 -0.61
CA VAL A 289 6.14 -18.58 -1.49
C VAL A 289 6.82 -17.36 -0.88
N PRO A 290 7.26 -16.38 -1.70
CA PRO A 290 7.88 -15.16 -1.20
C PRO A 290 6.98 -14.36 -0.26
N VAL A 291 7.62 -13.64 0.67
CA VAL A 291 6.93 -12.77 1.64
C VAL A 291 7.44 -11.33 1.50
N ILE A 292 6.52 -10.40 1.42
CA ILE A 292 6.75 -8.95 1.49
C ILE A 292 6.56 -8.51 2.94
N GLY A 293 7.58 -7.90 3.53
CA GLY A 293 7.49 -7.30 4.87
C GLY A 293 7.25 -5.80 4.80
N VAL A 294 6.40 -5.29 5.69
CA VAL A 294 6.11 -3.86 5.84
C VAL A 294 6.34 -3.42 7.29
N GLY A 295 6.52 -2.13 7.52
CA GLY A 295 6.49 -1.58 8.87
C GLY A 295 7.58 -0.56 9.19
N GLY A 296 7.41 0.69 8.75
CA GLY A 296 8.25 1.80 9.16
C GLY A 296 9.71 1.75 8.66
N VAL A 297 9.97 1.05 7.57
CA VAL A 297 11.29 1.05 6.93
C VAL A 297 11.50 2.36 6.20
N ARG A 298 12.46 3.19 6.66
CA ARG A 298 12.67 4.56 6.19
C ARG A 298 13.96 4.77 5.39
N ASP A 299 14.88 3.84 5.51
CA ASP A 299 16.20 3.91 4.86
C ASP A 299 16.58 2.58 4.20
N PRO A 300 17.43 2.61 3.18
CA PRO A 300 17.86 1.41 2.45
C PRO A 300 18.69 0.44 3.29
N GLU A 301 19.40 0.93 4.29
CA GLU A 301 20.26 0.14 5.16
C GLU A 301 19.41 -0.76 6.06
N LEU A 302 18.32 -0.22 6.62
CA LEU A 302 17.36 -0.99 7.41
C LEU A 302 16.61 -2.00 6.53
N ALA A 303 16.26 -1.61 5.30
CA ALA A 303 15.64 -2.52 4.33
C ALA A 303 16.54 -3.71 4.02
N GLU A 304 17.83 -3.46 3.73
CA GLU A 304 18.82 -4.49 3.49
C GLU A 304 19.00 -5.42 4.68
N LYS A 305 19.12 -4.85 5.89
CA LYS A 305 19.26 -5.62 7.12
C LYS A 305 18.12 -6.64 7.32
N PHE A 306 16.87 -6.23 7.09
CA PHE A 306 15.73 -7.16 7.22
C PHE A 306 15.76 -8.28 6.18
N LEU A 307 16.28 -8.02 4.98
CA LEU A 307 16.47 -9.05 3.96
C LEU A 307 17.60 -10.02 4.34
N GLU A 308 18.75 -9.50 4.79
CA GLU A 308 19.91 -10.31 5.22
C GLU A 308 19.60 -11.18 6.43
N GLU A 309 18.84 -10.65 7.39
CA GLU A 309 18.39 -11.37 8.59
C GLU A 309 17.21 -12.32 8.31
N GLY A 310 16.72 -12.38 7.08
CA GLY A 310 15.70 -13.32 6.64
C GLY A 310 14.28 -13.00 7.11
N TYR A 311 13.99 -11.77 7.52
CA TYR A 311 12.63 -11.37 7.94
C TYR A 311 11.61 -11.41 6.81
N ALA A 312 12.03 -11.06 5.60
CA ALA A 312 11.18 -11.05 4.42
C ALA A 312 12.01 -11.31 3.16
N ASP A 313 11.36 -11.51 2.01
CA ASP A 313 12.00 -11.65 0.70
C ASP A 313 12.00 -10.34 -0.08
N MET A 314 11.04 -9.46 0.21
CA MET A 314 10.86 -8.11 -0.36
C MET A 314 10.43 -7.15 0.74
N ILE A 315 10.70 -5.85 0.52
CA ILE A 315 10.37 -4.78 1.49
C ILE A 315 9.37 -3.81 0.86
N ALA A 316 8.25 -3.61 1.55
CA ALA A 316 7.26 -2.60 1.20
C ALA A 316 7.63 -1.24 1.79
N LEU A 317 7.77 -0.23 0.91
CA LEU A 317 8.28 1.11 1.20
C LEU A 317 7.21 2.17 0.89
N GLY A 318 6.06 2.18 1.60
CA GLY A 318 4.93 3.07 1.33
C GLY A 318 5.28 4.54 1.52
N ARG A 319 5.28 5.00 2.77
CA ARG A 319 5.54 6.41 3.12
C ARG A 319 6.93 6.89 2.72
N SER A 320 7.91 5.99 2.60
CA SER A 320 9.25 6.32 2.11
C SER A 320 9.23 6.80 0.66
N PHE A 321 8.49 6.12 -0.24
CA PHE A 321 8.29 6.57 -1.62
C PHE A 321 7.31 7.75 -1.75
N ILE A 322 6.42 7.98 -0.77
CA ILE A 322 5.62 9.21 -0.74
C ILE A 322 6.50 10.40 -0.39
N ALA A 323 7.37 10.28 0.61
CA ALA A 323 8.27 11.33 1.04
C ALA A 323 9.38 11.61 0.01
N ASP A 324 9.91 10.57 -0.62
CA ASP A 324 10.91 10.68 -1.68
C ASP A 324 10.59 9.70 -2.82
N PRO A 325 9.99 10.17 -3.91
CA PRO A 325 9.65 9.29 -5.02
C PRO A 325 10.88 8.69 -5.72
N ASP A 326 12.08 9.26 -5.56
CA ASP A 326 13.36 8.75 -6.08
C ASP A 326 14.12 7.84 -5.10
N PHE A 327 13.47 7.40 -4.03
CA PHE A 327 14.06 6.57 -2.98
C PHE A 327 14.89 5.41 -3.55
N GLY A 328 14.31 4.62 -4.45
CA GLY A 328 14.96 3.43 -5.01
C GLY A 328 16.17 3.78 -5.89
N VAL A 329 16.05 4.81 -6.73
CA VAL A 329 17.16 5.26 -7.61
C VAL A 329 18.31 5.79 -6.75
N LYS A 330 18.04 6.65 -5.78
CA LYS A 330 19.06 7.20 -4.86
C LYS A 330 19.77 6.10 -4.08
N ALA A 331 18.99 5.13 -3.58
CA ALA A 331 19.53 3.97 -2.88
C ALA A 331 20.47 3.13 -3.77
N MET A 332 20.06 2.85 -5.01
CA MET A 332 20.87 2.10 -6.00
C MET A 332 22.16 2.83 -6.40
N GLU A 333 22.12 4.15 -6.42
CA GLU A 333 23.27 5.01 -6.75
C GLU A 333 24.19 5.29 -5.54
N GLY A 334 23.88 4.75 -4.37
CA GLY A 334 24.65 4.98 -3.14
C GLY A 334 24.47 6.37 -2.53
N ARG A 335 23.40 7.05 -2.88
CA ARG A 335 23.05 8.41 -2.42
C ARG A 335 22.00 8.38 -1.30
N SER A 336 22.15 7.46 -0.33
CA SER A 336 21.20 7.34 0.78
C SER A 336 21.05 8.63 1.59
N ALA A 337 22.11 9.43 1.70
CA ALA A 337 22.09 10.72 2.38
C ALA A 337 21.21 11.78 1.68
N ASP A 338 20.92 11.60 0.39
CA ASP A 338 20.06 12.49 -0.39
C ASP A 338 18.57 12.10 -0.30
N ILE A 339 18.25 10.96 0.33
CA ILE A 339 16.87 10.50 0.49
C ILE A 339 16.16 11.38 1.51
N ARG A 340 15.02 11.95 1.12
CA ARG A 340 14.15 12.70 2.01
C ARG A 340 13.40 11.72 2.93
N PRO A 341 13.67 11.70 4.24
CA PRO A 341 13.05 10.75 5.15
C PRO A 341 11.59 11.09 5.40
N CYS A 342 10.76 10.06 5.53
CA CYS A 342 9.41 10.21 6.05
C CYS A 342 9.47 10.59 7.55
N LEU A 343 8.80 11.67 7.93
CA LEU A 343 8.74 12.14 9.33
C LEU A 343 7.72 11.38 10.19
N THR A 344 6.96 10.44 9.60
CA THR A 344 5.85 9.73 10.28
C THR A 344 4.82 10.67 10.94
N CYS A 345 4.67 11.86 10.40
CA CYS A 345 3.79 12.92 10.93
C CYS A 345 2.29 12.63 10.77
N GLY A 346 1.91 11.59 10.02
CA GLY A 346 0.50 11.21 9.80
C GLY A 346 -0.28 12.09 8.83
N ASN A 347 0.29 13.15 8.25
CA ASN A 347 -0.43 14.08 7.38
C ASN A 347 -1.11 13.38 6.20
N CYS A 348 -0.39 12.52 5.49
CA CYS A 348 -0.94 11.78 4.34
C CYS A 348 -2.16 10.93 4.73
N PHE A 349 -2.15 10.33 5.91
CA PHE A 349 -3.28 9.58 6.44
C PHE A 349 -4.44 10.50 6.86
N ASN A 350 -4.14 11.60 7.57
CA ASN A 350 -5.15 12.57 8.00
C ASN A 350 -5.88 13.20 6.80
N GLU A 351 -5.18 13.51 5.70
CA GLU A 351 -5.82 14.02 4.48
C GLU A 351 -6.87 13.03 3.95
N ILE A 352 -6.52 11.75 3.87
CA ILE A 352 -7.45 10.70 3.41
C ILE A 352 -8.66 10.56 4.35
N CYS A 353 -8.45 10.53 5.67
CA CYS A 353 -9.54 10.45 6.66
C CYS A 353 -10.47 11.68 6.64
N CYS A 354 -10.02 12.80 6.08
CA CYS A 354 -10.82 14.01 5.91
C CYS A 354 -11.40 14.14 4.49
N ASP A 355 -11.49 13.06 3.71
CA ASP A 355 -11.93 13.03 2.31
C ASP A 355 -11.19 14.04 1.40
N ARG A 356 -9.94 14.35 1.75
CA ARG A 356 -9.05 15.18 0.93
C ARG A 356 -8.06 14.31 0.16
N ILE A 357 -7.46 14.88 -0.87
CA ILE A 357 -6.42 14.21 -1.65
C ILE A 357 -5.15 14.02 -0.82
N LEU A 358 -4.45 12.91 -1.05
CA LEU A 358 -3.18 12.61 -0.39
C LEU A 358 -2.14 13.68 -0.69
N THR A 359 -1.53 14.23 0.37
CA THR A 359 -0.39 15.16 0.30
C THR A 359 0.70 14.73 1.27
N CYS A 360 1.90 15.27 1.11
CA CYS A 360 3.01 14.97 2.02
C CYS A 360 3.62 16.25 2.58
N THR A 361 3.84 16.30 3.91
CA THR A 361 4.44 17.45 4.59
C THR A 361 5.84 17.77 4.09
N VAL A 362 6.63 16.75 3.71
CA VAL A 362 8.03 16.93 3.29
C VAL A 362 8.23 16.85 1.79
N ASN A 363 7.22 16.42 1.02
CA ASN A 363 7.31 16.31 -0.43
C ASN A 363 6.21 17.14 -1.09
N PRO A 364 6.54 18.33 -1.62
CA PRO A 364 5.55 19.20 -2.28
C PRO A 364 5.06 18.67 -3.65
N GLU A 365 5.74 17.66 -4.21
CA GLU A 365 5.35 17.04 -5.47
C GLU A 365 4.15 16.08 -5.30
N THR A 366 3.96 15.52 -4.08
CA THR A 366 2.90 14.54 -3.82
C THR A 366 1.52 15.15 -4.05
N GLY A 367 0.76 14.56 -4.97
CA GLY A 367 -0.55 15.08 -5.41
C GLY A 367 -0.46 16.17 -6.46
N ARG A 368 0.73 16.38 -7.04
CA ARG A 368 1.02 17.40 -8.06
C ARG A 368 2.09 16.93 -9.03
N GLU A 369 2.15 15.62 -9.28
CA GLU A 369 3.21 14.98 -10.06
C GLU A 369 3.24 15.47 -11.52
N ASP A 370 2.10 15.88 -12.07
CA ASP A 370 1.96 16.44 -13.40
C ASP A 370 2.50 17.89 -13.50
N ASP A 371 2.36 18.68 -12.44
CA ASP A 371 2.94 20.02 -12.33
C ASP A 371 4.48 19.96 -12.21
N PHE A 372 4.99 18.96 -11.50
CA PHE A 372 6.42 18.76 -11.22
C PHE A 372 7.04 17.71 -12.13
N LYS A 373 6.98 17.88 -13.45
CA LYS A 373 7.59 16.93 -14.43
C LYS A 373 9.09 16.69 -14.30
N GLY A 374 9.64 17.05 -13.15
CA GLY A 374 11.04 17.09 -12.80
C GLY A 374 11.53 18.52 -12.66
N ILE A 375 12.67 18.70 -12.02
CA ILE A 375 13.33 20.00 -11.93
C ILE A 375 14.15 20.19 -13.19
N GLU A 376 13.58 20.86 -14.20
CA GLU A 376 14.28 21.14 -15.44
C GLU A 376 15.33 22.24 -15.26
N GLU A 377 16.45 22.12 -15.98
CA GLU A 377 17.46 23.16 -16.02
C GLU A 377 16.89 24.45 -16.64
N ALA A 378 17.15 25.59 -16.02
CA ALA A 378 16.67 26.88 -16.52
C ALA A 378 17.33 27.20 -17.85
N LYS A 379 16.53 27.64 -18.84
CA LYS A 379 17.03 28.10 -20.13
C LYS A 379 18.00 29.29 -20.00
N GLU A 380 17.72 30.17 -19.04
CA GLU A 380 18.58 31.32 -18.69
C GLU A 380 19.03 31.20 -17.24
N LYS A 381 20.34 31.07 -17.02
CA LYS A 381 20.93 30.97 -15.67
C LYS A 381 21.09 32.35 -15.06
N LYS A 382 20.60 32.55 -13.83
CA LYS A 382 20.62 33.81 -13.12
C LYS A 382 21.43 33.73 -11.82
N LYS A 383 21.86 34.85 -11.31
CA LYS A 383 22.29 35.02 -9.92
C LYS A 383 21.06 35.32 -9.09
N VAL A 384 20.76 34.49 -8.12
CA VAL A 384 19.56 34.62 -7.28
C VAL A 384 19.97 34.75 -5.82
N LEU A 385 19.40 35.76 -5.15
CA LEU A 385 19.54 35.96 -3.73
C LEU A 385 18.27 35.46 -3.03
N VAL A 386 18.42 34.52 -2.11
CA VAL A 386 17.36 34.05 -1.22
C VAL A 386 17.61 34.63 0.16
N VAL A 387 16.65 35.34 0.72
CA VAL A 387 16.75 35.98 2.03
C VAL A 387 15.89 35.18 3.04
N GLY A 388 16.54 34.63 4.06
CA GLY A 388 15.94 33.79 5.07
C GLY A 388 16.22 32.29 4.84
N GLY A 389 16.86 31.65 5.81
CA GLY A 389 17.24 30.22 5.80
C GLY A 389 16.23 29.30 6.49
N GLY A 390 14.96 29.70 6.59
CA GLY A 390 13.87 28.81 7.04
C GLY A 390 13.49 27.78 5.96
N ALA A 391 12.48 26.94 6.23
CA ALA A 391 12.05 25.85 5.33
C ALA A 391 11.80 26.32 3.88
N ALA A 392 11.06 27.42 3.71
CA ALA A 392 10.75 27.98 2.41
C ALA A 392 11.99 28.49 1.66
N GLY A 393 12.89 29.17 2.37
CA GLY A 393 14.14 29.70 1.79
C GLY A 393 15.09 28.57 1.39
N MET A 394 15.25 27.57 2.25
CA MET A 394 16.09 26.39 1.97
C MET A 394 15.58 25.63 0.73
N GLU A 395 14.28 25.35 0.66
CA GLU A 395 13.69 24.65 -0.49
C GLU A 395 13.78 25.47 -1.78
N SER A 396 13.54 26.79 -1.69
CA SER A 396 13.70 27.69 -2.84
C SER A 396 15.17 27.68 -3.33
N ALA A 397 16.13 27.79 -2.43
CA ALA A 397 17.56 27.77 -2.76
C ALA A 397 17.95 26.41 -3.41
N ARG A 398 17.47 25.30 -2.85
CA ARG A 398 17.69 23.96 -3.39
C ARG A 398 17.16 23.84 -4.83
N VAL A 399 15.90 24.18 -5.06
CA VAL A 399 15.27 24.08 -6.38
C VAL A 399 15.96 24.99 -7.39
N LEU A 400 16.26 26.22 -7.02
CA LEU A 400 16.98 27.17 -7.90
C LEU A 400 18.38 26.67 -8.26
N ALA A 401 19.11 26.08 -7.31
CA ALA A 401 20.42 25.47 -7.58
C ALA A 401 20.32 24.27 -8.53
N LEU A 402 19.34 23.40 -8.33
CA LEU A 402 19.08 22.25 -9.23
C LEU A 402 18.67 22.71 -10.63
N ARG A 403 18.03 23.87 -10.76
CA ARG A 403 17.75 24.51 -12.06
C ARG A 403 18.97 25.19 -12.70
N GLY A 404 20.14 25.12 -12.05
CA GLY A 404 21.41 25.64 -12.57
C GLY A 404 21.65 27.13 -12.29
N HIS A 405 20.84 27.80 -11.47
CA HIS A 405 21.07 29.18 -11.06
C HIS A 405 22.25 29.26 -10.05
N LYS A 406 22.95 30.42 -10.05
CA LYS A 406 23.92 30.73 -9.00
C LYS A 406 23.16 31.31 -7.81
N VAL A 407 22.99 30.52 -6.73
CA VAL A 407 22.19 30.90 -5.58
C VAL A 407 23.09 31.36 -4.43
N THR A 408 22.70 32.47 -3.80
CA THR A 408 23.23 32.92 -2.51
C THR A 408 22.07 32.96 -1.51
N LEU A 409 22.20 32.22 -0.39
CA LEU A 409 21.21 32.26 0.70
C LEU A 409 21.78 33.07 1.85
N LEU A 410 21.01 34.04 2.33
CA LEU A 410 21.33 34.85 3.51
C LEU A 410 20.41 34.45 4.65
N GLU A 411 20.99 34.23 5.81
CA GLU A 411 20.29 33.98 7.08
C GLU A 411 20.83 34.95 8.13
N LYS A 412 19.94 35.52 8.98
CA LYS A 412 20.33 36.45 10.05
C LYS A 412 20.97 35.76 11.25
N ASN A 413 20.63 34.49 11.46
CA ASN A 413 21.20 33.68 12.54
C ASN A 413 22.46 32.96 12.05
N ASP A 414 23.20 32.37 12.96
CA ASP A 414 24.39 31.56 12.71
C ASP A 414 24.07 30.14 12.18
N HIS A 415 22.79 29.78 12.09
CA HIS A 415 22.29 28.50 11.60
C HIS A 415 21.06 28.67 10.72
N ILE A 416 20.87 27.73 9.80
CA ILE A 416 19.66 27.61 8.96
C ILE A 416 18.63 26.70 9.65
N GLY A 417 17.36 26.76 9.21
CA GLY A 417 16.25 25.95 9.72
C GLY A 417 15.08 26.80 10.22
N GLY A 418 15.34 27.99 10.75
CA GLY A 418 14.29 28.87 11.26
C GLY A 418 13.41 28.18 12.31
N SER A 419 12.09 28.30 12.21
CA SER A 419 11.13 27.66 13.13
C SER A 419 11.16 26.13 13.12
N VAL A 420 11.68 25.50 12.05
CA VAL A 420 11.81 24.03 12.00
C VAL A 420 12.77 23.50 13.05
N SER A 421 13.82 24.28 13.38
CA SER A 421 14.77 23.90 14.43
C SER A 421 14.09 23.79 15.80
N ALA A 422 13.14 24.67 16.09
CA ALA A 422 12.36 24.63 17.34
C ALA A 422 11.31 23.51 17.33
N ALA A 423 10.73 23.21 16.16
CA ALA A 423 9.75 22.12 16.01
C ALA A 423 10.38 20.71 16.07
N GLY A 424 11.70 20.61 15.90
CA GLY A 424 12.43 19.34 15.98
C GLY A 424 12.82 18.94 17.41
N VAL A 425 12.51 19.75 18.41
CA VAL A 425 12.69 19.39 19.82
C VAL A 425 11.44 18.66 20.29
N PRO A 426 11.54 17.40 20.80
CA PRO A 426 10.40 16.65 21.31
C PRO A 426 9.73 17.33 22.50
#